data_8432122749cdd68a3beb8e77ee7b3c61
#
_entry.id   8432122749cdd68a3beb8e77ee7b3c61
#
_cell.length_a   1.000
_cell.length_b   1.000
_cell.length_c   1.000
_cell.angle_alpha   90.00
_cell.angle_beta   90.00
_cell.angle_gamma   90.00
#
_symmetry.space_group_name_H-M   'P 1'
#
loop_
_entity.id
_entity.type
_entity.pdbx_description
1 polymer ?
#
loop_
_entity_poly.entity_id
_entity_poly.type
_entity_poly.pdbx_seq_one_letter_code
_entity_poly.pdbx_strand_id
1 'polypeptide(L)'
;MAKFTCPFCIREYDKSKVLYVCPDCGETTTPGRFEREQIKCKGSGCGGLATIRKCPSCGQAIPKMALETPNLPFSIVGVSNSGKTNYITVMLHELGKSSGLRLALGHQTKETLDHQNENYHRIYEEHTRPDSTQSVENMPQIWYI
;
A
#
# COMPACT_ATOMS: atom_id res chain seq x y z
N MET A 1 -2.72 4.46 -22.64
CA MET A 1 -1.91 3.63 -21.74
C MET A 1 -2.51 3.69 -20.35
N ALA A 2 -2.51 2.57 -19.62
CA ALA A 2 -3.11 2.55 -18.27
C ALA A 2 -2.18 3.23 -17.26
N LYS A 3 -2.70 4.22 -16.56
CA LYS A 3 -1.98 4.96 -15.52
C LYS A 3 -2.27 4.38 -14.14
N PHE A 4 -1.38 4.63 -13.20
CA PHE A 4 -1.59 4.37 -11.78
C PHE A 4 -1.01 5.50 -10.94
N THR A 5 -1.60 5.73 -9.77
CA THR A 5 -1.08 6.67 -8.78
C THR A 5 -0.33 5.87 -7.71
N CYS A 6 0.93 6.22 -7.46
CA CYS A 6 1.70 5.57 -6.41
C CYS A 6 1.11 5.90 -5.03
N PRO A 7 0.78 4.92 -4.18
CA PRO A 7 0.20 5.18 -2.86
C PRO A 7 1.18 5.85 -1.89
N PHE A 8 2.49 5.75 -2.15
CA PHE A 8 3.52 6.30 -1.26
C PHE A 8 3.91 7.75 -1.59
N CYS A 9 4.09 8.08 -2.86
CA CYS A 9 4.53 9.43 -3.28
C CYS A 9 3.46 10.22 -4.03
N ILE A 10 2.27 9.64 -4.22
CA ILE A 10 1.08 10.26 -4.85
C ILE A 10 1.33 10.73 -6.29
N ARG A 11 2.43 10.37 -6.91
CA ARG A 11 2.71 10.69 -8.30
C ARG A 11 2.03 9.71 -9.25
N GLU A 12 1.54 10.23 -10.36
CA GLU A 12 0.93 9.44 -11.43
C GLU A 12 1.97 8.98 -12.46
N TYR A 13 1.90 7.72 -12.84
CA TYR A 13 2.78 7.10 -13.81
C TYR A 13 2.01 6.24 -14.80
N ASP A 14 2.62 6.05 -15.96
CA ASP A 14 2.27 4.95 -16.84
C ASP A 14 2.73 3.62 -16.23
N LYS A 15 1.88 2.60 -16.26
CA LYS A 15 2.20 1.26 -15.70
C LYS A 15 3.44 0.63 -16.34
N SER A 16 3.79 1.02 -17.56
CA SER A 16 5.02 0.57 -18.23
C SER A 16 6.31 1.07 -17.57
N LYS A 17 6.23 2.11 -16.74
CA LYS A 17 7.40 2.68 -16.04
C LYS A 17 7.68 2.04 -14.68
N VAL A 18 6.83 1.12 -14.21
CA VAL A 18 7.07 0.39 -12.96
C VAL A 18 8.33 -0.43 -13.08
N LEU A 19 9.17 -0.34 -12.07
CA LEU A 19 10.41 -1.11 -11.99
C LEU A 19 10.10 -2.48 -11.36
N TYR A 20 10.65 -3.53 -11.95
CA TYR A 20 10.55 -4.88 -11.42
C TYR A 20 11.92 -5.36 -10.97
N VAL A 21 12.02 -5.79 -9.72
CA VAL A 21 13.27 -6.26 -9.12
C VAL A 21 13.18 -7.77 -8.92
N CYS A 22 14.24 -8.45 -9.34
CA CYS A 22 14.38 -9.88 -9.11
C CYS A 22 14.74 -10.13 -7.64
N PRO A 23 14.01 -10.98 -6.90
CA PRO A 23 14.34 -11.29 -5.51
C PRO A 23 15.66 -12.07 -5.37
N ASP A 24 16.07 -12.81 -6.42
CA ASP A 24 17.23 -13.69 -6.38
C ASP A 24 18.55 -12.95 -6.55
N CYS A 25 18.62 -11.99 -7.49
CA CYS A 25 19.85 -11.28 -7.83
C CYS A 25 19.78 -9.76 -7.62
N GLY A 26 18.62 -9.19 -7.29
CA GLY A 26 18.43 -7.76 -7.11
C GLY A 26 18.38 -6.94 -8.39
N GLU A 27 18.53 -7.58 -9.57
CA GLU A 27 18.53 -6.86 -10.85
C GLU A 27 17.17 -6.20 -11.12
N THR A 28 17.24 -4.97 -11.60
CA THR A 28 16.06 -4.17 -11.92
C THR A 28 15.75 -4.23 -13.41
N THR A 29 14.52 -4.58 -13.72
CA THR A 29 14.03 -4.77 -15.07
C THR A 29 12.75 -3.94 -15.29
N THR A 30 12.58 -3.37 -16.47
CA THR A 30 11.31 -2.80 -16.90
C THR A 30 10.54 -3.81 -17.74
N PRO A 31 9.20 -3.87 -17.65
CA PRO A 31 8.40 -4.82 -18.41
C PRO A 31 8.56 -4.56 -19.91
N GLY A 32 8.68 -5.62 -20.67
CA GLY A 32 8.58 -5.57 -22.12
C GLY A 32 7.15 -5.25 -22.59
N ARG A 33 6.99 -4.88 -23.87
CA ARG A 33 5.68 -4.47 -24.43
C ARG A 33 4.57 -5.51 -24.26
N PHE A 34 4.94 -6.79 -24.17
CA PHE A 34 4.02 -7.94 -24.06
C PHE A 34 4.12 -8.70 -22.74
N GLU A 35 5.07 -8.34 -21.86
CA GLU A 35 5.24 -8.98 -20.55
C GLU A 35 4.32 -8.33 -19.52
N ARG A 36 3.22 -8.99 -19.15
CA ARG A 36 2.23 -8.43 -18.21
C ARG A 36 2.26 -9.07 -16.84
N GLU A 37 2.56 -10.36 -16.74
CA GLU A 37 2.45 -11.10 -15.47
C GLU A 37 3.76 -11.76 -15.02
N GLN A 38 4.57 -12.24 -15.94
CA GLN A 38 5.83 -12.91 -15.63
C GLN A 38 6.97 -12.18 -16.34
N ILE A 39 7.67 -11.34 -15.61
CA ILE A 39 8.80 -10.59 -16.15
C ILE A 39 10.06 -11.36 -15.85
N LYS A 40 10.72 -11.84 -16.90
CA LYS A 40 11.99 -12.55 -16.76
C LYS A 40 13.09 -11.60 -16.31
N CYS A 41 13.88 -12.05 -15.36
CA CYS A 41 15.05 -11.33 -14.93
C CYS A 41 16.05 -11.20 -16.09
N LYS A 42 16.59 -10.00 -16.29
CA LYS A 42 17.61 -9.71 -17.30
C LYS A 42 19.04 -9.79 -16.75
N GLY A 43 19.19 -10.17 -15.47
CA GLY A 43 20.49 -10.38 -14.86
C GLY A 43 21.22 -11.55 -15.49
N SER A 44 22.52 -11.35 -15.78
CA SER A 44 23.38 -12.35 -16.42
C SER A 44 23.38 -13.65 -15.60
N GLY A 45 22.90 -14.75 -16.20
CA GLY A 45 22.87 -16.08 -15.57
C GLY A 45 21.78 -16.32 -14.50
N CYS A 46 20.92 -15.34 -14.22
CA CYS A 46 19.93 -15.49 -13.13
C CYS A 46 18.74 -16.37 -13.50
N GLY A 47 18.20 -16.38 -14.65
CA GLY A 47 17.04 -17.19 -15.04
C GLY A 47 15.76 -17.05 -14.19
N GLY A 48 15.77 -16.23 -13.14
CA GLY A 48 14.66 -15.99 -12.22
C GLY A 48 13.60 -15.04 -12.77
N LEU A 49 12.59 -14.75 -11.95
CA LEU A 49 11.52 -13.80 -12.27
C LEU A 49 11.65 -12.52 -11.44
N ALA A 50 11.51 -11.37 -12.08
CA ALA A 50 11.42 -10.08 -11.39
C ALA A 50 9.99 -9.87 -10.89
N THR A 51 9.75 -10.10 -9.60
CA THR A 51 8.41 -10.10 -8.99
C THR A 51 8.15 -8.91 -8.09
N ILE A 52 9.19 -8.26 -7.57
CA ILE A 52 9.07 -7.12 -6.68
C ILE A 52 8.86 -5.85 -7.51
N ARG A 53 7.71 -5.23 -7.39
CA ARG A 53 7.35 -4.00 -8.11
C ARG A 53 7.79 -2.79 -7.30
N LYS A 54 8.53 -1.87 -7.90
CA LYS A 54 8.98 -0.64 -7.26
C LYS A 54 8.52 0.60 -8.01
N CYS A 55 8.20 1.63 -7.22
CA CYS A 55 7.89 2.94 -7.77
C CYS A 55 9.16 3.55 -8.42
N PRO A 56 9.08 4.07 -9.66
CA PRO A 56 10.24 4.66 -10.32
C PRO A 56 10.73 5.96 -9.64
N SER A 57 9.93 6.59 -8.80
CA SER A 57 10.28 7.84 -8.13
C SER A 57 10.73 7.65 -6.68
N CYS A 58 9.94 6.97 -5.85
CA CYS A 58 10.26 6.82 -4.42
C CYS A 58 10.93 5.48 -4.09
N GLY A 59 11.05 4.54 -5.04
CA GLY A 59 11.68 3.25 -4.82
C GLY A 59 10.89 2.27 -3.94
N GLN A 60 9.77 2.69 -3.37
CA GLN A 60 8.93 1.85 -2.50
C GLN A 60 8.30 0.69 -3.26
N ALA A 61 8.19 -0.46 -2.58
CA ALA A 61 7.55 -1.64 -3.14
C ALA A 61 6.05 -1.40 -3.29
N ILE A 62 5.52 -1.63 -4.50
CA ILE A 62 4.11 -1.39 -4.83
C ILE A 62 3.36 -2.72 -4.75
N PRO A 63 2.32 -2.84 -3.93
CA PRO A 63 1.44 -4.01 -3.92
C PRO A 63 0.80 -4.25 -5.30
N LYS A 64 0.57 -5.51 -5.64
CA LYS A 64 -0.03 -5.89 -6.93
C LYS A 64 -1.37 -5.19 -7.16
N MET A 65 -2.24 -5.19 -6.15
CA MET A 65 -3.57 -4.57 -6.22
C MET A 65 -3.51 -3.08 -6.54
N ALA A 66 -2.50 -2.35 -6.03
CA ALA A 66 -2.33 -0.93 -6.31
C ALA A 66 -2.04 -0.62 -7.79
N LEU A 67 -1.59 -1.61 -8.56
CA LEU A 67 -1.44 -1.49 -10.03
C LEU A 67 -2.68 -1.92 -10.79
N GLU A 68 -3.51 -2.77 -10.22
CA GLU A 68 -4.67 -3.36 -10.89
C GLU A 68 -5.94 -2.52 -10.68
N THR A 69 -6.05 -1.84 -9.54
CA THR A 69 -7.21 -1.02 -9.17
C THR A 69 -6.87 0.48 -9.25
N PRO A 70 -7.88 1.35 -9.41
CA PRO A 70 -7.71 2.79 -9.21
C PRO A 70 -7.31 3.08 -7.76
N ASN A 71 -6.25 3.86 -7.57
CA ASN A 71 -5.84 4.30 -6.24
C ASN A 71 -6.41 5.69 -5.96
N LEU A 72 -7.10 5.83 -4.85
CA LEU A 72 -7.62 7.09 -4.35
C LEU A 72 -6.90 7.45 -3.04
N PRO A 73 -5.72 8.08 -3.10
CA PRO A 73 -5.03 8.52 -1.90
C PRO A 73 -5.77 9.70 -1.26
N PHE A 74 -5.95 9.63 0.05
CA PHE A 74 -6.44 10.74 0.84
C PHE A 74 -5.58 10.90 2.09
N SER A 75 -5.54 12.10 2.64
CA SER A 75 -4.79 12.39 3.86
C SER A 75 -5.68 13.07 4.90
N ILE A 76 -5.48 12.71 6.17
CA ILE A 76 -6.13 13.38 7.29
C ILE A 76 -5.09 14.25 7.98
N VAL A 77 -5.33 15.55 7.94
CA VAL A 77 -4.44 16.57 8.51
C VAL A 77 -5.01 17.08 9.82
N GLY A 78 -4.15 17.32 10.77
CA GLY A 78 -4.53 17.91 12.08
C GLY A 78 -3.37 17.88 13.05
N VAL A 79 -3.46 18.68 14.10
CA VAL A 79 -2.43 18.75 15.13
C VAL A 79 -2.25 17.41 15.87
N SER A 80 -1.13 17.26 16.57
CA SER A 80 -0.91 16.06 17.41
C SER A 80 -2.05 15.89 18.41
N ASN A 81 -2.42 14.65 18.69
CA ASN A 81 -3.53 14.30 19.61
C ASN A 81 -4.93 14.78 19.20
N SER A 82 -5.14 15.20 17.96
CA SER A 82 -6.48 15.61 17.47
C SER A 82 -7.44 14.46 17.17
N GLY A 83 -7.08 13.23 17.50
CA GLY A 83 -7.93 12.04 17.31
C GLY A 83 -7.94 11.47 15.90
N LYS A 84 -7.00 11.84 15.01
CA LYS A 84 -6.91 11.31 13.63
C LYS A 84 -6.87 9.78 13.58
N THR A 85 -6.03 9.17 14.41
CA THR A 85 -5.89 7.71 14.47
C THR A 85 -7.20 7.06 14.92
N ASN A 86 -7.84 7.60 15.97
CA ASN A 86 -9.14 7.10 16.42
C ASN A 86 -10.19 7.19 15.33
N TYR A 87 -10.27 8.33 14.65
CA TYR A 87 -11.21 8.53 13.54
C TYR A 87 -11.00 7.49 12.42
N ILE A 88 -9.75 7.28 11.98
CA ILE A 88 -9.44 6.30 10.93
C ILE A 88 -9.81 4.89 11.39
N THR A 89 -9.41 4.50 12.61
CA THR A 89 -9.69 3.15 13.15
C THR A 89 -11.18 2.87 13.25
N VAL A 90 -11.95 3.82 13.81
CA VAL A 90 -13.40 3.69 13.90
C VAL A 90 -14.05 3.67 12.53
N MET A 91 -13.67 4.57 11.64
CA MET A 91 -14.20 4.62 10.27
C MET A 91 -13.98 3.29 9.52
N LEU A 92 -12.78 2.73 9.56
CA LEU A 92 -12.46 1.46 8.90
C LEU A 92 -13.24 0.30 9.54
N HIS A 93 -13.38 0.28 10.85
CA HIS A 93 -14.16 -0.72 11.57
C HIS A 93 -15.65 -0.68 11.18
N GLU A 94 -16.25 0.50 11.16
CA GLU A 94 -17.65 0.67 10.77
C GLU A 94 -17.90 0.36 9.27
N LEU A 95 -16.97 0.75 8.40
CA LEU A 95 -17.04 0.36 6.99
C LEU A 95 -17.00 -1.15 6.81
N GLY A 96 -16.13 -1.86 7.55
CA GLY A 96 -16.06 -3.33 7.51
C GLY A 96 -17.33 -4.04 7.99
N LYS A 97 -18.08 -3.40 8.91
CA LYS A 97 -19.36 -3.93 9.41
C LYS A 97 -20.56 -3.57 8.53
N SER A 98 -20.45 -2.55 7.71
CA SER A 98 -21.58 -1.98 6.96
C SER A 98 -22.03 -2.91 5.84
N SER A 99 -22.96 -3.82 6.16
CA SER A 99 -23.55 -4.74 5.20
C SER A 99 -24.35 -4.06 4.07
N GLY A 100 -24.77 -2.81 4.29
CA GLY A 100 -25.57 -2.05 3.31
C GLY A 100 -24.77 -1.56 2.11
N LEU A 101 -23.47 -1.34 2.25
CA LEU A 101 -22.63 -0.80 1.18
C LEU A 101 -21.96 -1.88 0.30
N ARG A 102 -22.08 -3.16 0.67
CA ARG A 102 -21.41 -4.29 -0.01
C ARG A 102 -19.91 -4.06 -0.24
N LEU A 103 -19.25 -3.37 0.69
CA LEU A 103 -17.82 -3.10 0.64
C LEU A 103 -17.07 -4.23 1.35
N ALA A 104 -16.03 -4.73 0.71
CA ALA A 104 -15.06 -5.65 1.32
C ALA A 104 -13.79 -4.87 1.63
N LEU A 105 -13.59 -4.53 2.89
CA LEU A 105 -12.37 -3.85 3.32
C LEU A 105 -11.25 -4.84 3.52
N GLY A 106 -10.11 -4.61 2.88
CA GLY A 106 -8.91 -5.42 3.03
C GLY A 106 -7.66 -4.57 3.20
N HIS A 107 -6.66 -5.15 3.85
CA HIS A 107 -5.32 -4.55 4.01
C HIS A 107 -4.38 -5.09 2.94
N GLN A 108 -3.42 -4.28 2.50
CA GLN A 108 -2.45 -4.68 1.48
C GLN A 108 -1.06 -5.01 2.04
N THR A 109 -0.77 -4.59 3.26
CA THR A 109 0.50 -4.90 3.92
C THR A 109 0.26 -5.44 5.33
N LYS A 110 1.21 -6.24 5.82
CA LYS A 110 1.16 -6.76 7.18
C LYS A 110 1.22 -5.61 8.20
N GLU A 111 2.04 -4.61 7.93
CA GLU A 111 2.19 -3.44 8.78
C GLU A 111 0.87 -2.67 8.93
N THR A 112 0.10 -2.56 7.84
CA THR A 112 -1.24 -1.95 7.87
C THR A 112 -2.19 -2.75 8.76
N LEU A 113 -2.16 -4.09 8.65
CA LEU A 113 -2.99 -4.97 9.47
C LEU A 113 -2.61 -4.88 10.97
N ASP A 114 -1.32 -4.99 11.27
CA ASP A 114 -0.82 -4.97 12.64
C ASP A 114 -1.19 -3.65 13.33
N HIS A 115 -0.97 -2.52 12.65
CA HIS A 115 -1.33 -1.19 13.14
C HIS A 115 -2.84 -1.04 13.38
N GLN A 116 -3.68 -1.57 12.49
CA GLN A 116 -5.13 -1.51 12.66
C GLN A 116 -5.59 -2.36 13.84
N ASN A 117 -5.06 -3.58 13.98
CA ASN A 117 -5.40 -4.48 15.08
C ASN A 117 -4.99 -3.89 16.43
N GLU A 118 -3.79 -3.31 16.53
CA GLU A 118 -3.32 -2.67 17.75
C GLU A 118 -4.21 -1.49 18.14
N ASN A 119 -4.53 -0.60 17.21
CA ASN A 119 -5.41 0.54 17.48
C ASN A 119 -6.83 0.11 17.83
N TYR A 120 -7.35 -0.94 17.17
CA TYR A 120 -8.65 -1.52 17.49
C TYR A 120 -8.68 -2.03 18.92
N HIS A 121 -7.69 -2.86 19.31
CA HIS A 121 -7.57 -3.41 20.64
C HIS A 121 -7.55 -2.31 21.71
N ARG A 122 -6.74 -1.28 21.52
CA ARG A 122 -6.67 -0.14 22.46
C ARG A 122 -8.00 0.60 22.59
N ILE A 123 -8.69 0.88 21.48
CA ILE A 123 -9.93 1.67 21.50
C ILE A 123 -11.10 0.86 22.05
N TYR A 124 -11.30 -0.38 21.57
CA TYR A 124 -12.52 -1.14 21.85
C TYR A 124 -12.40 -2.12 23.01
N GLU A 125 -11.21 -2.59 23.35
CA GLU A 125 -11.00 -3.55 24.42
C GLU A 125 -10.39 -2.91 25.67
N GLU A 126 -9.32 -2.11 25.51
CA GLU A 126 -8.67 -1.45 26.63
C GLU A 126 -9.31 -0.11 27.01
N HIS A 127 -10.14 0.45 26.15
CA HIS A 127 -10.73 1.80 26.28
C HIS A 127 -9.68 2.91 26.47
N THR A 128 -8.52 2.72 25.86
CA THR A 128 -7.39 3.66 25.90
C THR A 128 -7.22 4.37 24.56
N ARG A 129 -6.44 5.45 24.55
CA ARG A 129 -6.11 6.15 23.31
C ARG A 129 -4.96 5.42 22.59
N PRO A 130 -5.01 5.30 21.26
CA PRO A 130 -3.84 4.92 20.48
C PRO A 130 -2.66 5.85 20.75
N ASP A 131 -1.44 5.31 20.66
CA ASP A 131 -0.25 6.13 20.80
C ASP A 131 -0.19 7.24 19.74
N SER A 132 0.44 8.36 20.10
CA SER A 132 0.63 9.45 19.16
C SER A 132 1.50 8.98 18.00
N THR A 133 0.95 9.02 16.80
CA THR A 133 1.67 8.68 15.58
C THR A 133 2.78 9.69 15.36
N GLN A 134 4.04 9.29 15.48
CA GLN A 134 5.17 10.16 15.18
C GLN A 134 5.24 10.40 13.67
N SER A 135 5.32 11.66 13.27
CA SER A 135 5.09 12.11 11.90
C SER A 135 6.18 11.76 10.88
N VAL A 136 7.32 11.22 11.30
CA VAL A 136 8.52 11.14 10.44
C VAL A 136 8.75 9.77 9.82
N GLU A 137 8.15 8.70 10.31
CA GLU A 137 8.47 7.33 9.88
C GLU A 137 7.26 6.49 9.45
N ASN A 138 6.06 7.05 9.41
CA ASN A 138 4.88 6.24 9.12
C ASN A 138 4.71 6.03 7.62
N MET A 139 4.89 4.80 7.21
CA MET A 139 4.44 4.32 5.90
C MET A 139 2.94 4.56 5.76
N PRO A 140 2.45 5.03 4.61
CA PRO A 140 1.03 5.15 4.36
C PRO A 140 0.35 3.80 4.50
N GLN A 141 -0.78 3.77 5.20
CA GLN A 141 -1.61 2.58 5.27
C GLN A 141 -2.32 2.38 3.94
N ILE A 142 -2.27 1.16 3.41
CA ILE A 142 -2.83 0.84 2.11
C ILE A 142 -3.99 -0.13 2.30
N TRP A 143 -5.18 0.34 1.96
CA TRP A 143 -6.43 -0.40 2.01
C TRP A 143 -7.00 -0.58 0.62
N TYR A 144 -7.80 -1.61 0.42
CA TYR A 144 -8.64 -1.79 -0.76
C TYR A 144 -10.09 -2.01 -0.35
N ILE A 145 -10.98 -1.52 -1.16
CA ILE A 145 -12.43 -1.58 -0.96
C ILE A 145 -13.06 -2.22 -2.19
#